data_5007bf271c243ad965b12070de1edcf2
#
_entry.id   5007bf271c243ad965b12070de1edcf2
#
_cell.length_a   1.000
_cell.length_b   1.000
_cell.length_c   1.000
_cell.angle_alpha   90.00
_cell.angle_beta   90.00
_cell.angle_gamma   90.00
#
_symmetry.space_group_name_H-M   'P 1'
#
loop_
_entity.id
_entity.type
_entity.pdbx_description
1 polymer ?
#
loop_
_entity_poly.entity_id
_entity_poly.type
_entity_poly.pdbx_seq_one_letter_code
_entity_poly.pdbx_strand_id
1 'polypeptide(L)'
;MGKSNFAESSDKSEEQVSGAEVIAQALKTQDVAYMFGIVGIPVTEIAVAAQKLGIRYVGMRNEQAVDICAEELGNNVKPAVTLLGDTNAVTKQLLEQFNKTPWQYPPESSWWQTLREKMKSNEAASKELASQKSLPMNYYTVFYHVQEQLPRDCFVVSEGANTMDIGRTVIQNYLPRHRLDAGTFGTMGVGLGFAIAAAIVAKDRNPGQRVICVEGDSAFGFSGMEVETICRYNLPIVLLVVNNNGIYQGFDADSWKEMLKFGDATAVAPPVCLLPNSHYEQVMTAFGGKGYFVQTPEELQKSLKQSLADTTKPSLLNIMIEPQATRKAQDFHWLTRSNM
;
A
#
# COMPACT_ATOMS: atom_id res chain seq x y z
N MET A 1 -27.51 8.59 -78.79
CA MET A 1 -27.89 7.45 -77.96
C MET A 1 -26.61 6.70 -77.58
N GLY A 2 -26.14 6.91 -76.43
CA GLY A 2 -24.95 6.24 -75.89
C GLY A 2 -25.10 6.21 -74.36
N LYS A 3 -25.45 5.04 -73.85
CA LYS A 3 -25.51 4.83 -72.39
C LYS A 3 -24.08 4.52 -71.93
N SER A 4 -23.50 5.36 -71.12
CA SER A 4 -22.28 5.10 -70.39
C SER A 4 -22.62 4.35 -69.11
N ASN A 5 -22.19 3.08 -69.00
CA ASN A 5 -22.18 2.30 -67.78
C ASN A 5 -21.03 2.82 -66.87
N PHE A 6 -21.36 3.49 -65.79
CA PHE A 6 -20.41 3.66 -64.70
C PHE A 6 -20.43 2.39 -63.87
N ALA A 7 -19.32 1.69 -63.87
CA ALA A 7 -19.08 0.59 -62.92
C ALA A 7 -18.84 1.22 -61.54
N GLU A 8 -19.68 0.86 -60.58
CA GLU A 8 -19.41 1.11 -59.15
C GLU A 8 -18.21 0.30 -58.72
N SER A 9 -17.07 0.94 -58.50
CA SER A 9 -15.95 0.37 -57.79
C SER A 9 -16.34 0.33 -56.29
N SER A 10 -16.62 -0.87 -55.78
CA SER A 10 -16.71 -1.11 -54.35
C SER A 10 -15.34 -0.89 -53.71
N ASP A 11 -15.10 0.30 -53.27
CA ASP A 11 -13.97 0.64 -52.43
C ASP A 11 -14.20 -0.01 -51.07
N LYS A 12 -13.65 -1.24 -50.87
CA LYS A 12 -13.47 -1.81 -49.58
C LYS A 12 -12.38 -0.99 -48.89
N SER A 13 -12.75 0.06 -48.16
CA SER A 13 -11.86 0.70 -47.23
C SER A 13 -11.33 -0.39 -46.26
N GLU A 14 -10.06 -0.75 -46.39
CA GLU A 14 -9.35 -1.50 -45.38
C GLU A 14 -9.52 -0.71 -44.08
N GLU A 15 -10.24 -1.25 -43.12
CA GLU A 15 -10.34 -0.70 -41.76
C GLU A 15 -8.92 -0.61 -41.20
N GLN A 16 -8.33 0.55 -41.21
CA GLN A 16 -7.04 0.83 -40.58
C GLN A 16 -7.19 0.70 -39.07
N VAL A 17 -6.69 -0.39 -38.51
CA VAL A 17 -6.64 -0.62 -37.07
C VAL A 17 -5.61 0.35 -36.46
N SER A 18 -6.02 1.13 -35.47
CA SER A 18 -5.11 2.08 -34.81
C SER A 18 -4.10 1.37 -33.92
N GLY A 19 -2.91 1.95 -33.71
CA GLY A 19 -1.93 1.40 -32.79
C GLY A 19 -2.46 1.22 -31.35
N ALA A 20 -3.39 2.07 -30.94
CA ALA A 20 -4.08 1.95 -29.64
C ALA A 20 -4.97 0.71 -29.57
N GLU A 21 -5.67 0.37 -30.63
CA GLU A 21 -6.47 -0.85 -30.72
C GLU A 21 -5.61 -2.13 -30.73
N VAL A 22 -4.48 -2.12 -31.41
CA VAL A 22 -3.51 -3.21 -31.39
C VAL A 22 -2.98 -3.46 -29.98
N ILE A 23 -2.60 -2.40 -29.26
CA ILE A 23 -2.12 -2.48 -27.88
C ILE A 23 -3.25 -3.02 -26.97
N ALA A 24 -4.45 -2.47 -27.06
CA ALA A 24 -5.58 -2.92 -26.26
C ALA A 24 -5.94 -4.38 -26.53
N GLN A 25 -5.89 -4.85 -27.78
CA GLN A 25 -6.11 -6.23 -28.14
C GLN A 25 -5.02 -7.14 -27.58
N ALA A 26 -3.75 -6.73 -27.62
CA ALA A 26 -2.64 -7.48 -27.02
C ALA A 26 -2.83 -7.63 -25.50
N LEU A 27 -3.23 -6.58 -24.80
CA LEU A 27 -3.56 -6.64 -23.36
C LEU A 27 -4.74 -7.60 -23.10
N LYS A 28 -5.75 -7.58 -23.95
CA LYS A 28 -6.91 -8.47 -23.82
C LYS A 28 -6.53 -9.95 -24.00
N THR A 29 -5.63 -10.26 -24.93
CA THR A 29 -5.13 -11.64 -25.15
C THR A 29 -4.28 -12.16 -23.98
N GLN A 30 -3.77 -11.26 -23.13
CA GLN A 30 -3.05 -11.61 -21.89
C GLN A 30 -3.98 -11.63 -20.65
N ASP A 31 -5.30 -11.67 -20.85
CA ASP A 31 -6.32 -11.69 -19.79
C ASP A 31 -6.22 -10.50 -18.81
N VAL A 32 -5.73 -9.34 -19.28
CA VAL A 32 -5.71 -8.12 -18.50
C VAL A 32 -7.15 -7.63 -18.29
N ALA A 33 -7.61 -7.59 -17.04
CA ALA A 33 -8.95 -7.16 -16.67
C ALA A 33 -9.01 -5.69 -16.23
N TYR A 34 -7.90 -5.15 -15.75
CA TYR A 34 -7.82 -3.77 -15.22
C TYR A 34 -6.58 -3.05 -15.76
N MET A 35 -6.72 -1.77 -16.04
CA MET A 35 -5.63 -0.82 -16.26
C MET A 35 -5.75 0.33 -15.27
N PHE A 36 -4.63 0.72 -14.68
CA PHE A 36 -4.52 1.90 -13.82
C PHE A 36 -3.56 2.88 -14.50
N GLY A 37 -3.91 4.15 -14.56
CA GLY A 37 -3.04 5.10 -15.23
C GLY A 37 -3.53 6.53 -15.20
N ILE A 38 -2.68 7.42 -15.72
CA ILE A 38 -3.00 8.81 -15.98
C ILE A 38 -3.07 9.00 -17.49
N VAL A 39 -4.24 9.43 -17.97
CA VAL A 39 -4.41 9.71 -19.39
C VAL A 39 -3.82 11.07 -19.74
N GLY A 40 -3.13 11.10 -20.85
CA GLY A 40 -2.62 12.29 -21.49
C GLY A 40 -2.49 12.00 -22.98
N ILE A 41 -2.11 13.01 -23.79
CA ILE A 41 -1.85 12.80 -25.21
C ILE A 41 -0.46 12.12 -25.34
N PRO A 42 -0.32 10.90 -25.89
CA PRO A 42 -1.24 10.09 -26.72
C PRO A 42 -1.92 8.90 -26.01
N VAL A 43 -1.84 8.78 -24.69
CA VAL A 43 -2.25 7.57 -23.94
C VAL A 43 -3.78 7.42 -23.84
N THR A 44 -4.53 8.50 -23.99
CA THR A 44 -6.00 8.51 -23.89
C THR A 44 -6.64 7.51 -24.86
N GLU A 45 -6.13 7.41 -26.09
CA GLU A 45 -6.68 6.50 -27.11
C GLU A 45 -6.51 5.03 -26.70
N ILE A 46 -5.40 4.65 -26.04
CA ILE A 46 -5.16 3.31 -25.53
C ILE A 46 -6.17 2.98 -24.43
N ALA A 47 -6.42 3.93 -23.51
CA ALA A 47 -7.39 3.75 -22.44
C ALA A 47 -8.81 3.53 -22.98
N VAL A 48 -9.20 4.32 -23.99
CA VAL A 48 -10.52 4.20 -24.65
C VAL A 48 -10.64 2.87 -25.40
N ALA A 49 -9.60 2.47 -26.14
CA ALA A 49 -9.58 1.20 -26.86
C ALA A 49 -9.67 0.00 -25.89
N ALA A 50 -8.95 0.06 -24.77
CA ALA A 50 -8.99 -0.95 -23.72
C ALA A 50 -10.39 -1.09 -23.09
N GLN A 51 -11.06 0.02 -22.80
CA GLN A 51 -12.42 0.03 -22.28
C GLN A 51 -13.43 -0.59 -23.26
N LYS A 52 -13.30 -0.33 -24.57
CA LYS A 52 -14.13 -0.96 -25.61
C LYS A 52 -14.00 -2.48 -25.63
N LEU A 53 -12.84 -3.02 -25.25
CA LEU A 53 -12.58 -4.45 -25.17
C LEU A 53 -12.95 -5.06 -23.80
N GLY A 54 -13.57 -4.27 -22.92
CA GLY A 54 -13.98 -4.70 -21.58
C GLY A 54 -12.86 -4.74 -20.54
N ILE A 55 -11.72 -4.11 -20.82
CA ILE A 55 -10.68 -3.85 -19.82
C ILE A 55 -11.09 -2.62 -19.03
N ARG A 56 -11.18 -2.71 -17.71
CA ARG A 56 -11.60 -1.60 -16.86
C ARG A 56 -10.44 -0.64 -16.66
N TYR A 57 -10.62 0.63 -17.01
CA TYR A 57 -9.63 1.66 -16.84
C TYR A 57 -9.96 2.53 -15.61
N VAL A 58 -8.99 2.64 -14.68
CA VAL A 58 -9.07 3.46 -13.47
C VAL A 58 -8.09 4.62 -13.60
N GLY A 59 -8.63 5.82 -13.78
CA GLY A 59 -7.82 7.04 -13.88
C GLY A 59 -7.24 7.43 -12.53
N MET A 60 -5.92 7.47 -12.45
CA MET A 60 -5.14 7.84 -11.27
C MET A 60 -4.71 9.32 -11.34
N ARG A 61 -4.11 9.83 -10.26
CA ARG A 61 -3.65 11.22 -10.14
C ARG A 61 -2.12 11.35 -10.17
N ASN A 62 -1.41 10.28 -9.88
CA ASN A 62 0.05 10.24 -9.82
C ASN A 62 0.57 8.95 -10.46
N GLU A 63 1.57 9.04 -11.33
CA GLU A 63 2.17 7.90 -12.02
C GLU A 63 2.80 6.88 -11.07
N GLN A 64 3.39 7.33 -9.97
CA GLN A 64 3.97 6.45 -8.95
C GLN A 64 2.94 5.51 -8.31
N ALA A 65 1.67 5.92 -8.28
CA ALA A 65 0.59 5.11 -7.74
C ALA A 65 0.18 3.95 -8.66
N VAL A 66 0.69 3.87 -9.87
CA VAL A 66 0.40 2.80 -10.85
C VAL A 66 1.61 1.89 -11.10
N ASP A 67 2.76 2.19 -10.51
CA ASP A 67 3.99 1.42 -10.71
C ASP A 67 3.95 0.09 -9.93
N ILE A 68 4.63 -0.92 -10.49
CA ILE A 68 4.77 -2.25 -9.90
C ILE A 68 6.25 -2.62 -9.87
N CYS A 69 6.77 -2.84 -8.65
CA CYS A 69 8.14 -3.27 -8.46
C CYS A 69 8.28 -4.78 -8.65
N ALA A 70 9.32 -5.19 -9.38
CA ALA A 70 9.75 -6.58 -9.48
C ALA A 70 10.84 -6.87 -8.45
N GLU A 71 10.78 -8.03 -7.80
CA GLU A 71 11.83 -8.49 -6.89
C GLU A 71 12.96 -9.16 -7.66
N GLU A 72 14.20 -8.91 -7.26
CA GLU A 72 15.38 -9.53 -7.84
C GLU A 72 15.91 -10.67 -6.95
N LEU A 73 16.22 -11.79 -7.56
CA LEU A 73 16.81 -12.94 -6.88
C LEU A 73 18.30 -12.67 -6.51
N GLY A 74 18.64 -12.94 -5.27
CA GLY A 74 20.05 -12.89 -4.82
C GLY A 74 20.55 -11.54 -4.33
N ASN A 75 19.68 -10.54 -4.14
CA ASN A 75 20.09 -9.19 -3.70
C ASN A 75 20.87 -9.17 -2.38
N ASN A 76 20.44 -9.91 -1.37
CA ASN A 76 21.01 -9.85 -0.03
C ASN A 76 21.87 -11.07 0.31
N VAL A 77 21.55 -12.23 -0.25
CA VAL A 77 22.21 -13.50 0.03
C VAL A 77 22.36 -14.29 -1.27
N LYS A 78 23.57 -14.80 -1.55
CA LYS A 78 23.75 -15.68 -2.70
C LYS A 78 22.96 -16.98 -2.49
N PRO A 79 21.99 -17.32 -3.34
CA PRO A 79 21.24 -18.55 -3.21
C PRO A 79 22.12 -19.78 -3.50
N ALA A 80 21.95 -20.85 -2.75
CA ALA A 80 22.62 -22.12 -3.02
C ALA A 80 22.05 -22.77 -4.31
N VAL A 81 20.72 -22.64 -4.51
CA VAL A 81 20.01 -23.09 -5.70
C VAL A 81 18.95 -22.05 -6.05
N THR A 82 18.87 -21.67 -7.31
CA THR A 82 17.86 -20.77 -7.83
C THR A 82 16.77 -21.59 -8.53
N LEU A 83 15.54 -21.49 -8.03
CA LEU A 83 14.36 -22.13 -8.64
C LEU A 83 13.62 -21.07 -9.45
N LEU A 84 14.02 -20.91 -10.71
CA LEU A 84 13.41 -19.95 -11.62
C LEU A 84 12.24 -20.58 -12.37
N GLY A 85 11.05 -19.98 -12.28
CA GLY A 85 9.85 -20.43 -12.97
C GLY A 85 8.56 -19.95 -12.33
N ASP A 86 7.44 -20.39 -12.88
CA ASP A 86 6.11 -20.17 -12.30
C ASP A 86 6.05 -20.79 -10.90
N THR A 87 5.64 -20.00 -9.91
CA THR A 87 5.61 -20.42 -8.49
C THR A 87 4.76 -21.66 -8.27
N ASN A 88 3.61 -21.80 -8.96
CA ASN A 88 2.75 -22.97 -8.80
C ASN A 88 3.41 -24.22 -9.38
N ALA A 89 4.06 -24.10 -10.55
CA ALA A 89 4.75 -25.20 -11.19
C ALA A 89 5.94 -25.68 -10.35
N VAL A 90 6.78 -24.75 -9.88
CA VAL A 90 7.93 -25.03 -9.01
C VAL A 90 7.46 -25.66 -7.69
N THR A 91 6.42 -25.12 -7.05
CA THR A 91 5.87 -25.67 -5.81
C THR A 91 5.35 -27.10 -6.00
N LYS A 92 4.66 -27.39 -7.10
CA LYS A 92 4.20 -28.76 -7.42
C LYS A 92 5.39 -29.72 -7.54
N GLN A 93 6.44 -29.35 -8.27
CA GLN A 93 7.64 -30.16 -8.41
C GLN A 93 8.33 -30.40 -7.06
N LEU A 94 8.43 -29.38 -6.21
CA LEU A 94 8.97 -29.53 -4.86
C LEU A 94 8.13 -30.49 -4.02
N LEU A 95 6.81 -30.37 -4.02
CA LEU A 95 5.90 -31.26 -3.31
C LEU A 95 6.04 -32.72 -3.80
N GLU A 96 6.15 -32.94 -5.11
CA GLU A 96 6.40 -34.27 -5.66
C GLU A 96 7.72 -34.88 -5.16
N GLN A 97 8.78 -34.07 -5.04
CA GLN A 97 10.07 -34.54 -4.50
C GLN A 97 9.98 -34.81 -2.99
N PHE A 98 9.33 -33.95 -2.22
CA PHE A 98 9.09 -34.20 -0.80
C PHE A 98 8.25 -35.44 -0.53
N ASN A 99 7.29 -35.77 -1.40
CA ASN A 99 6.51 -37.00 -1.29
C ASN A 99 7.37 -38.24 -1.55
N LYS A 100 8.36 -38.17 -2.49
CA LYS A 100 9.30 -39.27 -2.80
C LYS A 100 10.37 -39.43 -1.73
N THR A 101 10.88 -38.28 -1.20
CA THR A 101 11.95 -38.25 -0.21
C THR A 101 11.51 -37.32 0.92
N PRO A 102 10.67 -37.77 1.86
CA PRO A 102 10.21 -36.95 2.96
C PRO A 102 11.38 -36.47 3.79
N TRP A 103 11.41 -35.15 4.01
CA TRP A 103 12.41 -34.54 4.88
C TRP A 103 11.74 -33.51 5.80
N GLN A 104 12.16 -33.49 7.05
CA GLN A 104 11.74 -32.52 8.03
C GLN A 104 12.93 -32.16 8.92
N TYR A 105 13.16 -30.88 9.12
CA TYR A 105 14.17 -30.45 10.07
C TYR A 105 13.75 -30.84 11.51
N PRO A 106 14.63 -31.42 12.33
CA PRO A 106 14.26 -31.91 13.65
C PRO A 106 13.58 -30.81 14.51
N PRO A 107 12.33 -31.02 14.95
CA PRO A 107 11.57 -29.98 15.68
C PRO A 107 12.16 -29.61 17.03
N GLU A 108 12.96 -30.51 17.63
CA GLU A 108 13.65 -30.33 18.92
C GLU A 108 15.11 -29.87 18.77
N SER A 109 15.51 -29.44 17.57
CA SER A 109 16.86 -28.92 17.35
C SER A 109 17.09 -27.60 18.09
N SER A 110 18.36 -27.32 18.43
CA SER A 110 18.77 -26.05 19.04
C SER A 110 18.38 -24.84 18.18
N TRP A 111 18.37 -25.00 16.86
CA TRP A 111 17.93 -23.95 15.92
C TRP A 111 16.46 -23.59 16.15
N TRP A 112 15.54 -24.58 16.22
CA TRP A 112 14.13 -24.34 16.52
C TRP A 112 13.91 -23.78 17.92
N GLN A 113 14.67 -24.24 18.92
CA GLN A 113 14.60 -23.71 20.28
C GLN A 113 14.96 -22.22 20.31
N THR A 114 16.10 -21.85 19.70
CA THR A 114 16.54 -20.45 19.60
C THR A 114 15.52 -19.56 18.89
N LEU A 115 14.93 -20.04 17.78
CA LEU A 115 13.90 -19.29 17.05
C LEU A 115 12.66 -19.06 17.90
N ARG A 116 12.15 -20.10 18.58
CA ARG A 116 10.96 -19.98 19.46
C ARG A 116 11.20 -19.02 20.63
N GLU A 117 12.37 -19.08 21.25
CA GLU A 117 12.75 -18.14 22.32
C GLU A 117 12.80 -16.71 21.80
N LYS A 118 13.40 -16.48 20.63
CA LYS A 118 13.48 -15.16 20.02
C LYS A 118 12.12 -14.62 19.60
N MET A 119 11.28 -15.46 19.01
CA MET A 119 9.88 -15.11 18.68
C MET A 119 9.10 -14.68 19.92
N LYS A 120 9.17 -15.46 21.02
CA LYS A 120 8.52 -15.15 22.30
C LYS A 120 9.02 -13.84 22.89
N SER A 121 10.34 -13.62 22.88
CA SER A 121 10.95 -12.38 23.36
C SER A 121 10.50 -11.16 22.54
N ASN A 122 10.48 -11.29 21.22
CA ASN A 122 10.03 -10.20 20.34
C ASN A 122 8.54 -9.88 20.55
N GLU A 123 7.69 -10.90 20.68
CA GLU A 123 6.27 -10.72 20.96
C GLU A 123 6.04 -10.03 22.31
N ALA A 124 6.74 -10.46 23.36
CA ALA A 124 6.66 -9.84 24.68
C ALA A 124 7.04 -8.36 24.65
N ALA A 125 8.14 -8.02 23.99
CA ALA A 125 8.58 -6.64 23.87
C ALA A 125 7.62 -5.76 23.04
N SER A 126 7.02 -6.31 21.99
CA SER A 126 6.00 -5.59 21.21
C SER A 126 4.73 -5.34 22.02
N LYS A 127 4.30 -6.32 22.83
CA LYS A 127 3.14 -6.19 23.75
C LYS A 127 3.41 -5.18 24.86
N GLU A 128 4.62 -5.13 25.39
CA GLU A 128 5.03 -4.15 26.41
C GLU A 128 4.90 -2.72 25.85
N LEU A 129 5.43 -2.47 24.64
CA LEU A 129 5.31 -1.17 23.97
C LEU A 129 3.84 -0.82 23.64
N ALA A 130 3.05 -1.80 23.22
CA ALA A 130 1.62 -1.62 22.94
C ALA A 130 0.79 -1.30 24.19
N SER A 131 1.21 -1.76 25.37
CA SER A 131 0.51 -1.54 26.64
C SER A 131 0.76 -0.16 27.26
N GLN A 132 1.63 0.64 26.69
CA GLN A 132 1.91 1.98 27.18
C GLN A 132 0.66 2.89 27.05
N LYS A 133 0.35 3.59 28.15
CA LYS A 133 -0.83 4.47 28.23
C LYS A 133 -0.48 5.97 28.07
N SER A 134 0.78 6.25 27.77
CA SER A 134 1.22 7.64 27.53
C SER A 134 0.58 8.23 26.29
N LEU A 135 0.30 9.52 26.33
CA LEU A 135 -0.12 10.32 25.19
C LEU A 135 0.95 11.35 24.88
N PRO A 136 1.21 11.62 23.61
CA PRO A 136 0.67 10.95 22.41
C PRO A 136 0.99 9.46 22.33
N MET A 137 0.15 8.68 21.63
CA MET A 137 0.35 7.23 21.43
C MET A 137 1.67 6.93 20.71
N ASN A 138 2.23 5.74 20.89
CA ASN A 138 3.29 5.24 20.03
C ASN A 138 2.74 4.35 18.88
N TYR A 139 3.58 3.96 17.92
CA TYR A 139 3.20 3.09 16.80
C TYR A 139 2.60 1.75 17.25
N TYR A 140 3.17 1.11 18.28
CA TYR A 140 2.72 -0.21 18.74
C TYR A 140 1.35 -0.13 19.38
N THR A 141 1.07 0.91 20.16
CA THR A 141 -0.26 1.17 20.72
C THR A 141 -1.30 1.33 19.62
N VAL A 142 -1.02 2.15 18.61
CA VAL A 142 -1.91 2.35 17.46
C VAL A 142 -2.17 1.02 16.74
N PHE A 143 -1.12 0.31 16.33
CA PHE A 143 -1.27 -0.91 15.54
C PHE A 143 -1.90 -2.07 16.32
N TYR A 144 -1.70 -2.14 17.63
CA TYR A 144 -2.37 -3.11 18.47
C TYR A 144 -3.89 -2.89 18.45
N HIS A 145 -4.35 -1.66 18.69
CA HIS A 145 -5.78 -1.33 18.64
C HIS A 145 -6.38 -1.49 17.24
N VAL A 146 -5.60 -1.22 16.20
CA VAL A 146 -6.02 -1.50 14.82
C VAL A 146 -6.19 -3.01 14.62
N GLN A 147 -5.19 -3.82 14.99
CA GLN A 147 -5.21 -5.28 14.80
C GLN A 147 -6.41 -5.95 15.51
N GLU A 148 -6.81 -5.47 16.69
CA GLU A 148 -7.95 -6.02 17.43
C GLU A 148 -9.28 -5.94 16.66
N GLN A 149 -9.43 -5.01 15.73
CA GLN A 149 -10.65 -4.76 15.00
C GLN A 149 -10.63 -5.21 13.53
N LEU A 150 -9.45 -5.54 12.99
CA LEU A 150 -9.33 -5.88 11.57
C LEU A 150 -10.01 -7.22 11.25
N PRO A 151 -10.83 -7.27 10.17
CA PRO A 151 -11.30 -8.53 9.62
C PRO A 151 -10.12 -9.39 9.14
N ARG A 152 -10.21 -10.70 9.35
CA ARG A 152 -9.13 -11.63 8.98
C ARG A 152 -8.89 -11.74 7.47
N ASP A 153 -9.88 -11.43 6.68
CA ASP A 153 -9.88 -11.49 5.22
C ASP A 153 -9.67 -10.13 4.55
N CYS A 154 -9.38 -9.06 5.32
CA CYS A 154 -9.14 -7.75 4.75
C CYS A 154 -7.83 -7.70 3.95
N PHE A 155 -7.79 -6.83 2.95
CA PHE A 155 -6.52 -6.39 2.37
C PHE A 155 -5.87 -5.35 3.28
N VAL A 156 -4.60 -5.56 3.58
CA VAL A 156 -3.76 -4.59 4.30
C VAL A 156 -2.74 -4.02 3.33
N VAL A 157 -2.83 -2.73 3.08
CA VAL A 157 -1.85 -1.99 2.31
C VAL A 157 -1.04 -1.15 3.28
N SER A 158 0.28 -1.09 3.13
CA SER A 158 1.10 -0.25 3.99
C SER A 158 2.24 0.43 3.25
N GLU A 159 2.52 1.69 3.63
CA GLU A 159 3.59 2.49 3.09
C GLU A 159 4.27 3.33 4.17
N GLY A 160 5.51 3.70 3.93
CA GLY A 160 6.35 4.46 4.85
C GLY A 160 7.39 3.59 5.54
N ALA A 161 8.45 4.21 6.13
CA ALA A 161 9.53 3.47 6.77
C ALA A 161 9.07 2.81 8.09
N ASN A 162 8.98 3.58 9.18
CA ASN A 162 8.56 3.05 10.48
C ASN A 162 7.14 2.50 10.46
N THR A 163 6.22 3.16 9.78
CA THR A 163 4.81 2.76 9.67
C THR A 163 4.68 1.38 9.04
N MET A 164 5.39 1.13 7.95
CA MET A 164 5.37 -0.18 7.28
C MET A 164 6.12 -1.24 8.11
N ASP A 165 7.33 -0.94 8.60
CA ASP A 165 8.16 -1.91 9.31
C ASP A 165 7.55 -2.34 10.64
N ILE A 166 7.04 -1.39 11.44
CA ILE A 166 6.36 -1.72 12.70
C ILE A 166 4.99 -2.37 12.41
N GLY A 167 4.28 -1.86 11.40
CA GLY A 167 3.02 -2.45 10.97
C GLY A 167 3.14 -3.92 10.59
N ARG A 168 4.21 -4.32 9.90
CA ARG A 168 4.49 -5.74 9.58
C ARG A 168 4.68 -6.62 10.81
N THR A 169 5.14 -6.06 11.94
CA THR A 169 5.37 -6.83 13.16
C THR A 169 4.11 -7.00 14.01
N VAL A 170 3.13 -6.11 13.90
CA VAL A 170 1.92 -6.10 14.74
C VAL A 170 0.68 -6.51 13.96
N ILE A 171 0.47 -5.93 12.78
CA ILE A 171 -0.69 -6.24 11.94
C ILE A 171 -0.45 -7.57 11.22
N GLN A 172 -1.25 -8.57 11.54
CA GLN A 172 -1.10 -9.92 11.01
C GLN A 172 -1.71 -10.06 9.62
N ASN A 173 -1.06 -10.85 8.77
CA ASN A 173 -1.57 -11.25 7.47
C ASN A 173 -1.98 -12.73 7.52
N TYR A 174 -3.27 -13.01 7.30
CA TYR A 174 -3.81 -14.36 7.43
C TYR A 174 -3.98 -15.09 6.11
N LEU A 175 -4.09 -14.35 5.01
CA LEU A 175 -4.37 -14.92 3.70
C LEU A 175 -3.27 -14.52 2.70
N PRO A 176 -2.90 -15.40 1.76
CA PRO A 176 -1.94 -15.07 0.72
C PRO A 176 -2.45 -13.92 -0.16
N ARG A 177 -1.53 -13.05 -0.60
CA ARG A 177 -1.83 -11.87 -1.44
C ARG A 177 -2.76 -10.83 -0.82
N HIS A 178 -2.94 -10.84 0.52
CA HIS A 178 -3.77 -9.86 1.22
C HIS A 178 -2.93 -8.75 1.89
N ARG A 179 -1.60 -8.81 1.78
CA ARG A 179 -0.71 -7.71 2.16
C ARG A 179 -0.03 -7.16 0.92
N LEU A 180 -0.12 -5.84 0.75
CA LEU A 180 0.48 -5.09 -0.34
C LEU A 180 1.34 -3.97 0.26
N ASP A 181 2.57 -3.87 -0.17
CA ASP A 181 3.51 -2.84 0.26
C ASP A 181 4.63 -2.64 -0.77
N ALA A 182 5.56 -1.73 -0.50
CA ALA A 182 6.64 -1.37 -1.40
C ALA A 182 7.70 -2.49 -1.61
N GLY A 183 7.56 -3.65 -0.95
CA GLY A 183 8.48 -4.79 -1.11
C GLY A 183 9.92 -4.45 -0.82
N THR A 184 10.82 -4.99 -1.62
CA THR A 184 12.28 -4.82 -1.49
C THR A 184 12.76 -3.46 -1.98
N PHE A 185 12.10 -2.87 -2.97
CA PHE A 185 12.49 -1.57 -3.52
C PHE A 185 12.20 -0.40 -2.58
N GLY A 186 11.24 -0.55 -1.66
CA GLY A 186 10.87 0.54 -0.75
C GLY A 186 10.30 1.78 -1.46
N THR A 187 9.67 1.59 -2.61
CA THR A 187 9.12 2.67 -3.42
C THR A 187 8.07 3.46 -2.65
N MET A 188 8.21 4.78 -2.65
CA MET A 188 7.24 5.69 -2.04
C MET A 188 6.17 6.12 -3.06
N GLY A 189 4.95 6.39 -2.57
CA GLY A 189 3.83 6.83 -3.41
C GLY A 189 2.98 5.70 -4.00
N VAL A 190 3.23 4.44 -3.65
CA VAL A 190 2.50 3.28 -4.19
C VAL A 190 1.29 2.85 -3.36
N GLY A 191 1.23 3.24 -2.08
CA GLY A 191 0.25 2.71 -1.12
C GLY A 191 -1.19 3.00 -1.55
N LEU A 192 -1.56 4.25 -1.82
CA LEU A 192 -2.93 4.57 -2.26
C LEU A 192 -3.27 3.90 -3.60
N GLY A 193 -2.29 3.78 -4.53
CA GLY A 193 -2.49 3.03 -5.78
C GLY A 193 -2.82 1.57 -5.54
N PHE A 194 -2.09 0.89 -4.67
CA PHE A 194 -2.38 -0.48 -4.27
C PHE A 194 -3.73 -0.62 -3.56
N ALA A 195 -4.08 0.33 -2.69
CA ALA A 195 -5.36 0.33 -2.00
C ALA A 195 -6.54 0.47 -2.98
N ILE A 196 -6.43 1.36 -3.96
CA ILE A 196 -7.41 1.53 -5.03
C ILE A 196 -7.55 0.23 -5.83
N ALA A 197 -6.42 -0.36 -6.26
CA ALA A 197 -6.42 -1.61 -7.00
C ALA A 197 -7.09 -2.74 -6.22
N ALA A 198 -6.71 -2.92 -4.95
CA ALA A 198 -7.30 -3.91 -4.06
C ALA A 198 -8.81 -3.71 -3.88
N ALA A 199 -9.26 -2.45 -3.70
CA ALA A 199 -10.67 -2.16 -3.49
C ALA A 199 -11.53 -2.42 -4.75
N ILE A 200 -11.01 -2.13 -5.94
CA ILE A 200 -11.69 -2.44 -7.19
C ILE A 200 -11.80 -3.95 -7.39
N VAL A 201 -10.72 -4.69 -7.16
CA VAL A 201 -10.72 -6.16 -7.27
C VAL A 201 -11.64 -6.78 -6.22
N ALA A 202 -11.62 -6.28 -4.99
CA ALA A 202 -12.51 -6.74 -3.92
C ALA A 202 -13.99 -6.52 -4.29
N LYS A 203 -14.31 -5.33 -4.79
CA LYS A 203 -15.69 -5.00 -5.23
C LYS A 203 -16.25 -5.98 -6.25
N ASP A 204 -15.41 -6.50 -7.14
CA ASP A 204 -15.84 -7.42 -8.19
C ASP A 204 -15.85 -8.89 -7.74
N ARG A 205 -14.88 -9.31 -6.94
CA ARG A 205 -14.66 -10.73 -6.62
C ARG A 205 -15.25 -11.15 -5.27
N ASN A 206 -15.23 -10.24 -4.30
CA ASN A 206 -15.73 -10.48 -2.95
C ASN A 206 -16.33 -9.19 -2.38
N PRO A 207 -17.54 -8.81 -2.81
CA PRO A 207 -18.20 -7.60 -2.33
C PRO A 207 -18.34 -7.60 -0.80
N GLY A 208 -17.87 -6.53 -0.18
CA GLY A 208 -17.84 -6.41 1.28
C GLY A 208 -16.47 -6.67 1.92
N GLN A 209 -15.51 -7.26 1.20
CA GLN A 209 -14.14 -7.39 1.68
C GLN A 209 -13.51 -6.01 1.90
N ARG A 210 -12.91 -5.79 3.09
CA ARG A 210 -12.39 -4.48 3.48
C ARG A 210 -10.97 -4.27 2.97
N VAL A 211 -10.65 -3.03 2.64
CA VAL A 211 -9.29 -2.59 2.32
C VAL A 211 -8.88 -1.55 3.35
N ILE A 212 -7.79 -1.83 4.03
CA ILE A 212 -7.19 -0.97 5.05
C ILE A 212 -5.85 -0.51 4.50
N CYS A 213 -5.68 0.80 4.35
CA CYS A 213 -4.42 1.39 3.90
C CYS A 213 -3.78 2.14 5.07
N VAL A 214 -2.56 1.78 5.42
CA VAL A 214 -1.81 2.34 6.55
C VAL A 214 -0.59 3.08 6.02
N GLU A 215 -0.55 4.37 6.20
CA GLU A 215 0.51 5.24 5.70
C GLU A 215 1.07 6.15 6.79
N GLY A 216 2.35 6.48 6.72
CA GLY A 216 2.87 7.62 7.47
C GLY A 216 2.40 8.94 6.85
N ASP A 217 2.45 10.02 7.61
CA ASP A 217 2.11 11.37 7.14
C ASP A 217 2.94 11.82 5.93
N SER A 218 4.23 11.54 5.95
CA SER A 218 5.13 11.79 4.82
C SER A 218 4.82 10.89 3.63
N ALA A 219 4.54 9.60 3.85
CA ALA A 219 4.17 8.66 2.79
C ALA A 219 2.88 9.11 2.09
N PHE A 220 1.86 9.49 2.87
CA PHE A 220 0.62 10.06 2.36
C PHE A 220 0.85 11.28 1.46
N GLY A 221 1.87 12.10 1.77
CA GLY A 221 2.22 13.27 0.96
C GLY A 221 2.59 12.96 -0.50
N PHE A 222 3.08 11.74 -0.80
CA PHE A 222 3.45 11.35 -2.17
C PHE A 222 2.24 11.10 -3.07
N SER A 223 1.16 10.53 -2.53
CA SER A 223 -0.01 10.13 -3.31
C SER A 223 -1.34 10.61 -2.73
N GLY A 224 -1.34 11.53 -1.78
CA GLY A 224 -2.52 11.99 -1.04
C GLY A 224 -3.67 12.49 -1.92
N MET A 225 -3.39 13.01 -3.12
CA MET A 225 -4.42 13.42 -4.07
C MET A 225 -5.21 12.24 -4.67
N GLU A 226 -4.74 11.00 -4.55
CA GLU A 226 -5.51 9.80 -4.90
C GLU A 226 -6.75 9.59 -4.02
N VAL A 227 -6.87 10.34 -2.92
CA VAL A 227 -8.11 10.43 -2.15
C VAL A 227 -9.29 10.91 -3.03
N GLU A 228 -9.04 11.80 -3.99
CA GLU A 228 -10.05 12.17 -4.99
C GLU A 228 -10.48 10.97 -5.82
N THR A 229 -9.53 10.16 -6.30
CA THR A 229 -9.81 8.92 -7.05
C THR A 229 -10.63 7.95 -6.20
N ILE A 230 -10.27 7.76 -4.93
CA ILE A 230 -11.00 6.91 -3.97
C ILE A 230 -12.45 7.38 -3.81
N CYS A 231 -12.65 8.69 -3.64
CA CYS A 231 -13.98 9.28 -3.49
C CYS A 231 -14.78 9.24 -4.79
N ARG A 232 -14.18 9.55 -5.93
CA ARG A 232 -14.81 9.54 -7.25
C ARG A 232 -15.38 8.18 -7.63
N TYR A 233 -14.66 7.09 -7.29
CA TYR A 233 -15.11 5.72 -7.54
C TYR A 233 -15.89 5.11 -6.36
N ASN A 234 -16.10 5.90 -5.32
CA ASN A 234 -16.80 5.48 -4.10
C ASN A 234 -16.26 4.14 -3.55
N LEU A 235 -14.94 4.08 -3.38
CA LEU A 235 -14.25 2.90 -2.86
C LEU A 235 -14.22 2.96 -1.33
N PRO A 236 -14.82 2.00 -0.61
CA PRO A 236 -14.94 2.05 0.85
C PRO A 236 -13.64 1.65 1.56
N ILE A 237 -12.54 2.31 1.20
CA ILE A 237 -11.22 2.15 1.81
C ILE A 237 -11.21 2.84 3.17
N VAL A 238 -10.61 2.19 4.17
CA VAL A 238 -10.26 2.80 5.45
C VAL A 238 -8.78 3.18 5.40
N LEU A 239 -8.51 4.47 5.32
CA LEU A 239 -7.15 5.01 5.29
C LEU A 239 -6.74 5.47 6.69
N LEU A 240 -5.61 4.96 7.18
CA LEU A 240 -5.01 5.30 8.46
C LEU A 240 -3.71 6.07 8.18
N VAL A 241 -3.68 7.36 8.47
CA VAL A 241 -2.47 8.18 8.40
C VAL A 241 -1.88 8.26 9.81
N VAL A 242 -0.77 7.57 10.02
CA VAL A 242 -0.03 7.61 11.30
C VAL A 242 0.88 8.82 11.27
N ASN A 243 0.48 9.87 11.98
CA ASN A 243 1.04 11.21 11.89
C ASN A 243 1.97 11.49 13.08
N ASN A 244 3.27 11.50 12.82
CA ASN A 244 4.31 11.89 13.77
C ASN A 244 4.94 13.24 13.44
N ASN A 245 4.30 14.05 12.59
CA ASN A 245 4.78 15.36 12.13
C ASN A 245 6.12 15.32 11.38
N GLY A 246 6.44 14.22 10.70
CA GLY A 246 7.74 14.18 10.01
C GLY A 246 8.10 12.93 9.24
N ILE A 247 9.16 13.07 8.46
CA ILE A 247 9.82 11.96 7.76
C ILE A 247 10.67 11.21 8.79
N TYR A 248 10.26 10.02 9.19
CA TYR A 248 10.90 9.21 10.23
C TYR A 248 10.66 9.73 11.66
N GLN A 249 10.98 10.98 11.95
CA GLN A 249 10.75 11.70 13.21
C GLN A 249 10.33 13.14 12.91
N GLY A 250 9.48 13.70 13.76
CA GLY A 250 9.01 15.08 13.66
C GLY A 250 9.15 15.85 14.98
N PHE A 251 8.52 17.01 15.04
CA PHE A 251 8.42 17.84 16.24
C PHE A 251 6.96 18.04 16.65
N ASP A 252 6.73 18.18 17.94
CA ASP A 252 5.48 18.72 18.45
C ASP A 252 5.37 20.23 18.15
N ALA A 253 4.16 20.77 18.33
CA ALA A 253 3.89 22.18 18.02
C ALA A 253 4.69 23.17 18.88
N ASP A 254 5.03 22.80 20.10
CA ASP A 254 5.76 23.72 21.00
C ASP A 254 7.25 23.71 20.65
N SER A 255 7.84 22.54 20.43
CA SER A 255 9.20 22.43 19.91
C SER A 255 9.36 23.15 18.56
N TRP A 256 8.37 23.05 17.67
CA TRP A 256 8.34 23.79 16.41
C TRP A 256 8.37 25.31 16.63
N LYS A 257 7.51 25.84 17.53
CA LYS A 257 7.49 27.29 17.87
C LYS A 257 8.79 27.76 18.48
N GLU A 258 9.37 26.98 19.40
CA GLU A 258 10.65 27.33 20.02
C GLU A 258 11.77 27.43 18.98
N MET A 259 11.83 26.47 18.07
CA MET A 259 12.82 26.44 16.99
C MET A 259 12.72 27.69 16.09
N LEU A 260 11.51 28.12 15.74
CA LEU A 260 11.29 29.33 14.93
C LEU A 260 11.75 30.63 15.56
N LYS A 261 12.01 30.67 16.88
CA LYS A 261 12.61 31.83 17.53
C LYS A 261 14.08 32.06 17.13
N PHE A 262 14.74 31.04 16.59
CA PHE A 262 16.15 31.10 16.17
C PHE A 262 16.33 31.54 14.72
N GLY A 263 15.26 31.64 13.93
CA GLY A 263 15.35 32.11 12.56
C GLY A 263 14.17 31.68 11.68
N ASP A 264 14.32 31.94 10.39
CA ASP A 264 13.35 31.50 9.38
C ASP A 264 13.30 29.96 9.27
N ALA A 265 12.11 29.40 9.07
CA ALA A 265 11.91 27.96 8.99
C ALA A 265 12.82 27.27 7.96
N THR A 266 13.12 27.93 6.84
CA THR A 266 13.98 27.38 5.79
C THR A 266 15.44 27.24 6.22
N ALA A 267 15.84 27.98 7.25
CA ALA A 267 17.21 27.98 7.79
C ALA A 267 17.34 27.13 9.06
N VAL A 268 16.30 27.04 9.89
CA VAL A 268 16.41 26.41 11.22
C VAL A 268 15.67 25.08 11.33
N ALA A 269 14.66 24.83 10.50
CA ALA A 269 13.90 23.59 10.57
C ALA A 269 14.69 22.42 9.96
N PRO A 270 14.84 21.28 10.68
CA PRO A 270 15.41 20.08 10.08
C PRO A 270 14.59 19.64 8.85
N PRO A 271 15.25 19.22 7.74
CA PRO A 271 14.57 18.87 6.50
C PRO A 271 13.54 17.73 6.62
N VAL A 272 13.61 16.95 7.71
CA VAL A 272 12.70 15.83 7.98
C VAL A 272 11.37 16.28 8.63
N CYS A 273 11.28 17.53 9.11
CA CYS A 273 10.09 18.02 9.80
C CYS A 273 8.98 18.40 8.82
N LEU A 274 7.79 17.97 9.14
CA LEU A 274 6.56 18.44 8.50
C LEU A 274 5.85 19.43 9.43
N LEU A 275 4.88 20.14 8.90
CA LEU A 275 4.07 21.08 9.69
C LEU A 275 3.34 20.31 10.80
N PRO A 276 3.57 20.63 12.08
CA PRO A 276 2.94 19.92 13.18
C PRO A 276 1.42 20.02 13.16
N ASN A 277 0.77 18.94 13.57
CA ASN A 277 -0.68 18.83 13.69
C ASN A 277 -1.45 19.09 12.39
N SER A 278 -0.88 18.74 11.25
CA SER A 278 -1.56 18.85 9.96
C SER A 278 -2.81 17.98 9.92
N HIS A 279 -3.91 18.53 9.39
CA HIS A 279 -5.22 17.92 9.33
C HIS A 279 -5.44 17.15 8.02
N TYR A 280 -4.78 16.01 7.87
CA TYR A 280 -4.90 15.18 6.66
C TYR A 280 -6.31 14.60 6.44
N GLU A 281 -7.08 14.41 7.52
CA GLU A 281 -8.48 13.96 7.44
C GLU A 281 -9.38 14.92 6.67
N GLN A 282 -9.01 16.21 6.62
CA GLN A 282 -9.74 17.21 5.86
C GLN A 282 -9.61 17.00 4.34
N VAL A 283 -8.53 16.39 3.86
CA VAL A 283 -8.38 16.04 2.44
C VAL A 283 -9.49 15.05 2.03
N MET A 284 -9.78 14.07 2.90
CA MET A 284 -10.86 13.12 2.66
C MET A 284 -12.24 13.81 2.65
N THR A 285 -12.48 14.71 3.61
CA THR A 285 -13.76 15.43 3.70
C THR A 285 -13.96 16.41 2.56
N ALA A 286 -12.89 17.03 2.06
CA ALA A 286 -12.94 17.93 0.90
C ALA A 286 -13.48 17.24 -0.36
N PHE A 287 -13.27 15.93 -0.51
CA PHE A 287 -13.79 15.13 -1.62
C PHE A 287 -15.06 14.34 -1.26
N GLY A 288 -15.66 14.56 -0.09
CA GLY A 288 -16.96 13.99 0.32
C GLY A 288 -16.89 12.65 1.05
N GLY A 289 -15.70 12.18 1.39
CA GLY A 289 -15.50 11.04 2.29
C GLY A 289 -15.62 11.43 3.77
N LYS A 290 -15.29 10.52 4.68
CA LYS A 290 -15.32 10.76 6.13
C LYS A 290 -13.92 10.96 6.69
N GLY A 291 -13.70 12.05 7.42
CA GLY A 291 -12.44 12.36 8.10
C GLY A 291 -12.58 12.28 9.61
N TYR A 292 -11.55 11.75 10.29
CA TYR A 292 -11.46 11.67 11.74
C TYR A 292 -10.07 12.12 12.19
N PHE A 293 -10.02 13.09 13.11
CA PHE A 293 -8.80 13.46 13.81
C PHE A 293 -8.74 12.69 15.13
N VAL A 294 -7.67 11.93 15.34
CA VAL A 294 -7.57 10.92 16.41
C VAL A 294 -6.32 11.17 17.23
N GLN A 295 -6.48 11.33 18.55
CA GLN A 295 -5.40 11.60 19.49
C GLN A 295 -5.30 10.59 20.63
N THR A 296 -6.36 9.79 20.86
CA THR A 296 -6.42 8.80 21.95
C THR A 296 -6.79 7.41 21.46
N PRO A 297 -6.48 6.35 22.22
CA PRO A 297 -6.89 4.97 21.90
C PRO A 297 -8.41 4.82 21.78
N GLU A 298 -9.19 5.52 22.62
CA GLU A 298 -10.64 5.45 22.61
C GLU A 298 -11.23 6.08 21.33
N GLU A 299 -10.69 7.23 20.91
CA GLU A 299 -11.05 7.86 19.63
C GLU A 299 -10.68 6.96 18.44
N LEU A 300 -9.51 6.34 18.48
CA LEU A 300 -9.06 5.39 17.47
C LEU A 300 -10.02 4.21 17.33
N GLN A 301 -10.32 3.55 18.45
CA GLN A 301 -11.21 2.39 18.47
C GLN A 301 -12.61 2.75 17.97
N LYS A 302 -13.15 3.88 18.40
CA LYS A 302 -14.48 4.37 17.98
C LYS A 302 -14.52 4.69 16.50
N SER A 303 -13.57 5.48 16.01
CA SER A 303 -13.52 5.94 14.61
C SER A 303 -13.25 4.78 13.66
N LEU A 304 -12.35 3.86 14.03
CA LEU A 304 -12.06 2.67 13.24
C LEU A 304 -13.29 1.75 13.14
N LYS A 305 -13.98 1.50 14.25
CA LYS A 305 -15.22 0.71 14.27
C LYS A 305 -16.28 1.30 13.35
N GLN A 306 -16.46 2.63 13.38
CA GLN A 306 -17.41 3.34 12.52
C GLN A 306 -17.00 3.23 11.04
N SER A 307 -15.72 3.38 10.75
CA SER A 307 -15.17 3.28 9.39
C SER A 307 -15.29 1.87 8.82
N LEU A 308 -15.03 0.83 9.63
CA LEU A 308 -15.16 -0.57 9.23
C LEU A 308 -16.63 -0.96 9.00
N ALA A 309 -17.57 -0.38 9.74
CA ALA A 309 -19.00 -0.64 9.57
C ALA A 309 -19.59 0.04 8.33
N ASP A 310 -19.00 1.14 7.85
CA ASP A 310 -19.46 1.83 6.64
C ASP A 310 -18.84 1.22 5.39
N THR A 311 -19.63 0.47 4.64
CA THR A 311 -19.23 -0.14 3.37
C THR A 311 -19.55 0.73 2.15
N THR A 312 -20.04 1.95 2.36
CA THR A 312 -20.52 2.82 1.29
C THR A 312 -19.60 3.99 0.99
N LYS A 313 -18.84 4.46 1.97
CA LYS A 313 -17.96 5.63 1.82
C LYS A 313 -16.54 5.36 2.30
N PRO A 314 -15.54 5.97 1.65
CA PRO A 314 -14.18 5.96 2.17
C PRO A 314 -14.05 6.80 3.44
N SER A 315 -13.06 6.46 4.25
CA SER A 315 -12.72 7.21 5.45
C SER A 315 -11.21 7.37 5.63
N LEU A 316 -10.80 8.47 6.26
CA LEU A 316 -9.42 8.73 6.66
C LEU A 316 -9.38 9.06 8.15
N LEU A 317 -8.59 8.27 8.88
CA LEU A 317 -8.24 8.52 10.27
C LEU A 317 -6.83 9.12 10.31
N ASN A 318 -6.71 10.39 10.69
CA ASN A 318 -5.44 11.06 10.95
C ASN A 318 -5.08 10.84 12.42
N ILE A 319 -4.16 9.93 12.67
CA ILE A 319 -3.83 9.40 14.00
C ILE A 319 -2.55 10.05 14.49
N MET A 320 -2.69 10.96 15.44
CA MET A 320 -1.55 11.65 16.06
C MET A 320 -0.79 10.71 16.99
N ILE A 321 0.53 10.62 16.77
CA ILE A 321 1.43 9.84 17.62
C ILE A 321 2.57 10.71 18.15
N GLU A 322 3.31 10.17 19.11
CA GLU A 322 4.54 10.78 19.63
C GLU A 322 5.52 11.06 18.47
N PRO A 323 5.91 12.33 18.23
CA PRO A 323 6.78 12.71 17.11
C PRO A 323 8.12 12.00 17.08
N GLN A 324 8.65 11.63 18.25
CA GLN A 324 9.92 10.93 18.41
C GLN A 324 9.76 9.42 18.57
N ALA A 325 8.54 8.89 18.37
CA ALA A 325 8.30 7.45 18.45
C ALA A 325 9.14 6.69 17.41
N THR A 326 9.83 5.65 17.87
CA THR A 326 10.68 4.83 17.01
C THR A 326 10.31 3.36 17.13
N ARG A 327 10.84 2.56 16.22
CA ARG A 327 10.77 1.10 16.35
C ARG A 327 11.64 0.62 17.50
N LYS A 328 11.29 -0.56 18.05
CA LYS A 328 12.14 -1.27 19.01
C LYS A 328 13.58 -1.35 18.49
N ALA A 329 14.54 -1.06 19.34
CA ALA A 329 15.95 -1.23 19.00
C ALA A 329 16.24 -2.68 18.56
N GLN A 330 16.98 -2.84 17.49
CA GLN A 330 17.37 -4.16 16.99
C GLN A 330 18.67 -4.59 17.68
N ASP A 331 18.77 -5.89 18.03
CA ASP A 331 19.99 -6.45 18.62
C ASP A 331 21.19 -6.38 17.63
N PHE A 332 20.90 -6.34 16.33
CA PHE A 332 21.88 -6.36 15.25
C PHE A 332 21.81 -5.04 14.47
N HIS A 333 22.28 -3.97 15.08
CA HIS A 333 22.22 -2.62 14.50
C HIS A 333 23.01 -2.47 13.18
N TRP A 334 23.98 -3.35 12.89
CA TRP A 334 24.73 -3.32 11.63
C TRP A 334 23.91 -3.76 10.41
N LEU A 335 22.80 -4.50 10.60
CA LEU A 335 21.90 -4.88 9.51
C LEU A 335 21.07 -3.70 8.99
N THR A 336 21.01 -2.61 9.74
CA THR A 336 20.21 -1.43 9.40
C THR A 336 21.05 -0.18 9.15
N ARG A 337 22.37 -0.30 9.24
CA ARG A 337 23.26 0.80 8.85
C ARG A 337 23.38 0.82 7.34
N SER A 338 22.96 1.94 6.73
CA SER A 338 23.39 2.28 5.38
C SER A 338 24.91 2.41 5.39
N ASN A 339 25.59 1.72 4.50
CA ASN A 339 27.03 1.88 4.25
C ASN A 339 27.26 3.08 3.32
N MET A 340 26.56 4.21 3.56
CA MET A 340 26.87 5.46 2.90
C MET A 340 28.05 6.14 3.57
#